data_538a4400152607549b354367e3de48f1
#
_entry.id   538a4400152607549b354367e3de48f1
#
_cell.length_a   1.000
_cell.length_b   1.000
_cell.length_c   1.000
_cell.angle_alpha   90.00
_cell.angle_beta   90.00
_cell.angle_gamma   90.00
#
_symmetry.space_group_name_H-M   'P 1'
#
loop_
_entity.id
_entity.type
_entity.pdbx_description
1 polymer ?
#
loop_
_entity_poly.entity_id
_entity_poly.type
_entity_poly.pdbx_seq_one_letter_code
_entity_poly.pdbx_strand_id
1 'polypeptide(L)'
;MLYLLTSNPPKYKPFADLLAQLQIALRVHEFELPELQDEDFLAVLGRKARLACEALGEPCLVDDAGLLLDAYPGFPGPLTRYVIKSLGASGLERLLAGTSNRARMVCYLGCWVHGELWHWRGEKFMRAAVFRP
;
A
#
# COMPACT_ATOMS: atom_id res chain seq x y z
N MET A 1 19.58 0.19 12.39
CA MET A 1 18.41 1.08 12.31
C MET A 1 17.62 0.75 11.04
N LEU A 2 16.37 0.45 11.19
CA LEU A 2 15.47 0.17 10.07
C LEU A 2 14.65 1.43 9.75
N TYR A 3 14.52 1.76 8.47
CA TYR A 3 13.77 2.92 8.00
C TYR A 3 12.58 2.49 7.17
N LEU A 4 11.46 3.18 7.34
CA LEU A 4 10.28 3.08 6.49
C LEU A 4 10.00 4.47 5.91
N LEU A 5 9.96 4.56 4.59
CA LEU A 5 9.59 5.79 3.88
C LEU A 5 8.14 5.66 3.41
N THR A 6 7.30 6.61 3.81
CA THR A 6 5.87 6.59 3.51
C THR A 6 5.32 8.01 3.38
N SER A 7 4.26 8.16 2.60
CA SER A 7 3.51 9.43 2.54
C SER A 7 2.59 9.65 3.73
N ASN A 8 2.38 8.63 4.57
CA ASN A 8 1.48 8.69 5.72
C ASN A 8 2.12 8.08 6.97
N PRO A 9 3.09 8.78 7.60
CA PRO A 9 3.79 8.26 8.77
C PRO A 9 2.90 7.79 9.92
N PRO A 10 1.81 8.49 10.30
CA PRO A 10 0.98 8.07 11.44
C PRO A 10 0.36 6.69 11.29
N LYS A 11 0.14 6.23 10.06
CA LYS A 11 -0.40 4.90 9.77
C LYS A 11 0.49 3.78 10.34
N TYR A 12 1.79 4.03 10.45
CA TYR A 12 2.77 3.02 10.84
C TYR A 12 3.21 3.10 12.30
N LYS A 13 2.60 3.99 13.10
CA LYS A 13 2.93 4.07 14.52
C LYS A 13 2.70 2.74 15.26
N PRO A 14 1.57 2.05 15.11
CA PRO A 14 1.38 0.75 15.75
C PRO A 14 2.41 -0.29 15.34
N PHE A 15 2.82 -0.27 14.08
CA PHE A 15 3.86 -1.18 13.58
C PHE A 15 5.22 -0.88 14.20
N ALA A 16 5.59 0.40 14.29
CA ALA A 16 6.82 0.83 14.94
C ALA A 16 6.83 0.43 16.43
N ASP A 17 5.70 0.61 17.12
CA ASP A 17 5.55 0.24 18.52
C ASP A 17 5.69 -1.28 18.71
N LEU A 18 5.12 -2.08 17.82
CA LEU A 18 5.25 -3.52 17.84
C LEU A 18 6.71 -3.96 17.67
N LEU A 19 7.41 -3.39 16.68
CA LEU A 19 8.82 -3.70 16.46
C LEU A 19 9.69 -3.28 17.64
N ALA A 20 9.36 -2.18 18.30
CA ALA A 20 10.07 -1.74 19.49
C ALA A 20 10.00 -2.77 20.63
N GLN A 21 8.87 -3.45 20.78
CA GLN A 21 8.71 -4.54 21.73
C GLN A 21 9.63 -5.73 21.42
N LEU A 22 10.01 -5.88 20.15
CA LEU A 22 10.95 -6.91 19.70
C LEU A 22 12.39 -6.40 19.67
N GLN A 23 12.65 -5.24 20.26
CA GLN A 23 13.96 -4.58 20.28
C GLN A 23 14.47 -4.21 18.87
N ILE A 24 13.54 -3.95 17.95
CA ILE A 24 13.85 -3.47 16.60
C ILE A 24 13.44 -2.01 16.51
N ALA A 25 14.42 -1.12 16.32
CA ALA A 25 14.17 0.30 16.14
C ALA A 25 13.77 0.57 14.68
N LEU A 26 12.54 1.06 14.50
CA LEU A 26 12.03 1.52 13.21
C LEU A 26 11.87 3.04 13.24
N ARG A 27 12.47 3.71 12.28
CA ARG A 27 12.20 5.14 12.03
C ARG A 27 11.30 5.27 10.83
N VAL A 28 10.17 5.95 11.03
CA VAL A 28 9.20 6.22 9.97
C VAL A 28 9.39 7.66 9.51
N HIS A 29 9.71 7.83 8.23
CA HIS A 29 9.91 9.14 7.63
C HIS A 29 8.84 9.44 6.60
N GLU A 30 8.33 10.66 6.63
CA GLU A 30 7.51 11.16 5.53
C GLU A 30 8.39 11.40 4.31
N PHE A 31 8.04 10.73 3.23
CA PHE A 31 8.76 10.87 1.97
C PHE A 31 7.80 10.65 0.82
N GLU A 32 7.66 11.65 -0.03
CA GLU A 32 6.88 11.52 -1.25
C GLU A 32 7.79 11.00 -2.36
N LEU A 33 7.47 9.81 -2.82
CA LEU A 33 8.12 9.20 -3.96
C LEU A 33 7.23 9.39 -5.19
N PRO A 34 7.81 9.61 -6.38
CA PRO A 34 7.03 9.63 -7.61
C PRO A 34 6.23 8.32 -7.72
N GLU A 35 4.92 8.43 -7.89
CA GLU A 35 4.06 7.26 -8.03
C GLU A 35 4.12 6.77 -9.47
N LEU A 36 4.52 5.50 -9.63
CA LEU A 36 4.35 4.80 -10.88
C LEU A 36 2.89 4.38 -11.00
N GLN A 37 2.25 4.76 -12.08
CA GLN A 37 0.90 4.29 -12.38
C GLN A 37 0.98 3.00 -13.17
N ASP A 38 0.72 1.90 -12.50
CA ASP A 38 0.78 0.56 -13.07
C ASP A 38 -0.30 -0.29 -12.41
N GLU A 39 -0.80 -1.29 -13.11
CA GLU A 39 -1.79 -2.22 -12.58
C GLU A 39 -1.16 -3.34 -11.73
N ASP A 40 0.15 -3.49 -11.77
CA ASP A 40 0.88 -4.50 -11.03
C ASP A 40 1.48 -3.91 -9.74
N PHE A 41 1.05 -4.42 -8.59
CA PHE A 41 1.57 -4.03 -7.29
C PHE A 41 3.08 -4.19 -7.17
N LEU A 42 3.64 -5.28 -7.68
CA LEU A 42 5.08 -5.52 -7.56
C LEU A 42 5.90 -4.57 -8.44
N ALA A 43 5.38 -4.16 -9.59
CA ALA A 43 6.03 -3.15 -10.41
C ALA A 43 6.07 -1.79 -9.68
N VAL A 44 4.96 -1.38 -9.08
CA VAL A 44 4.88 -0.14 -8.30
C VAL A 44 5.80 -0.20 -7.08
N LEU A 45 5.73 -1.29 -6.33
CA LEU A 45 6.52 -1.49 -5.12
C LEU A 45 8.02 -1.51 -5.43
N GLY A 46 8.41 -2.25 -6.46
CA GLY A 46 9.82 -2.37 -6.86
C GLY A 46 10.44 -1.04 -7.24
N ARG A 47 9.72 -0.24 -8.02
CA ARG A 47 10.18 1.09 -8.38
C ARG A 47 10.28 2.01 -7.17
N LYS A 48 9.27 1.99 -6.30
CA LYS A 48 9.24 2.78 -5.08
C LYS A 48 10.40 2.40 -4.15
N ALA A 49 10.61 1.11 -3.94
CA ALA A 49 11.70 0.61 -3.09
C ALA A 49 13.08 1.01 -3.62
N ARG A 50 13.27 0.89 -4.93
CA ARG A 50 14.52 1.28 -5.57
C ARG A 50 14.78 2.78 -5.43
N LEU A 51 13.79 3.62 -5.71
CA LEU A 51 13.91 5.07 -5.56
C LEU A 51 14.19 5.48 -4.12
N ALA A 52 13.53 4.84 -3.15
CA ALA A 52 13.74 5.09 -1.73
C ALA A 52 15.17 4.72 -1.31
N CYS A 53 15.66 3.57 -1.75
CA CYS A 53 17.03 3.13 -1.49
C CYS A 53 18.05 4.12 -2.07
N GLU A 54 17.85 4.57 -3.29
CA GLU A 54 18.72 5.55 -3.94
C GLU A 54 18.71 6.89 -3.20
N ALA A 55 17.52 7.35 -2.76
CA ALA A 55 17.37 8.61 -2.07
C ALA A 55 17.99 8.60 -0.67
N LEU A 56 17.83 7.51 0.07
CA LEU A 56 18.35 7.37 1.43
C LEU A 56 19.83 6.95 1.45
N GLY A 57 20.30 6.30 0.40
CA GLY A 57 21.64 5.76 0.33
C GLY A 57 21.83 4.40 1.01
N GLU A 58 20.74 3.81 1.49
CA GLU A 58 20.73 2.48 2.13
C GLU A 58 19.36 1.81 1.98
N PRO A 59 19.27 0.48 2.16
CA PRO A 59 18.00 -0.21 2.10
C PRO A 59 16.99 0.32 3.13
N CYS A 60 15.76 0.49 2.71
CA CYS A 60 14.66 0.90 3.57
C CYS A 60 13.35 0.25 3.12
N LEU A 61 12.41 0.20 4.04
CA LEU A 61 11.07 -0.31 3.75
C LEU A 61 10.23 0.75 3.06
N VAL A 62 9.43 0.31 2.13
CA VAL A 62 8.35 1.08 1.50
C VAL A 62 7.10 0.23 1.49
N ASP A 63 5.95 0.87 1.30
CA ASP A 63 4.68 0.18 1.22
C ASP A 63 3.93 0.53 -0.06
N ASP A 64 3.04 -0.36 -0.44
CA ASP A 64 1.97 -0.08 -1.38
C ASP A 64 0.73 -0.86 -0.96
N ALA A 65 -0.42 -0.22 -1.01
CA ALA A 65 -1.67 -0.83 -0.60
C ALA A 65 -2.75 -0.52 -1.61
N GLY A 66 -3.73 -1.39 -1.68
CA GLY A 66 -4.85 -1.18 -2.56
C GLY A 66 -6.01 -2.09 -2.26
N LEU A 67 -7.12 -1.78 -2.93
CA LEU A 67 -8.35 -2.51 -2.84
C LEU A 67 -8.49 -3.42 -4.05
N LEU A 68 -8.95 -4.64 -3.83
CA LEU A 68 -9.31 -5.56 -4.89
C LEU A 68 -10.78 -5.91 -4.73
N LEU A 69 -11.58 -5.57 -5.73
CA LEU A 69 -13.02 -5.86 -5.76
C LEU A 69 -13.27 -7.23 -6.38
N ASP A 70 -14.05 -8.08 -5.71
CA ASP A 70 -14.36 -9.41 -6.25
C ASP A 70 -15.12 -9.31 -7.58
N ALA A 71 -16.00 -8.30 -7.71
CA ALA A 71 -16.77 -8.11 -8.93
C ALA A 71 -15.93 -7.70 -10.16
N TYR A 72 -14.75 -7.14 -9.92
CA TYR A 72 -13.86 -6.64 -10.97
C TYR A 72 -12.44 -7.11 -10.68
N PRO A 73 -12.04 -8.32 -11.14
CA PRO A 73 -10.75 -8.91 -10.81
C PRO A 73 -9.57 -8.00 -11.11
N GLY A 74 -8.69 -7.84 -10.11
CA GLY A 74 -7.51 -6.98 -10.22
C GLY A 74 -7.76 -5.49 -10.08
N PHE A 75 -9.00 -5.06 -9.95
CA PHE A 75 -9.37 -3.64 -9.92
C PHE A 75 -9.87 -3.22 -8.52
N PRO A 76 -9.54 -2.01 -8.07
CA PRO A 76 -8.65 -1.03 -8.68
C PRO A 76 -7.16 -1.30 -8.46
N GLY A 77 -6.76 -2.19 -7.55
CA GLY A 77 -5.36 -2.55 -7.32
C GLY A 77 -4.48 -1.37 -6.90
N PRO A 78 -3.30 -1.20 -7.51
CA PRO A 78 -2.42 -0.08 -7.19
C PRO A 78 -3.02 1.30 -7.47
N LEU A 79 -4.06 1.37 -8.29
CA LEU A 79 -4.76 2.61 -8.64
C LEU A 79 -5.88 2.98 -7.68
N THR A 80 -6.02 2.28 -6.57
CA THR A 80 -7.11 2.44 -5.60
C THR A 80 -7.31 3.90 -5.16
N ARG A 81 -6.23 4.57 -4.78
CA ARG A 81 -6.31 5.96 -4.31
C ARG A 81 -6.92 6.88 -5.36
N TYR A 82 -6.49 6.73 -6.61
CA TYR A 82 -7.01 7.51 -7.72
C TYR A 82 -8.49 7.20 -7.99
N VAL A 83 -8.85 5.92 -8.00
CA VAL A 83 -10.21 5.47 -8.26
C VAL A 83 -11.18 5.96 -7.18
N ILE A 84 -10.81 5.80 -5.91
CA ILE A 84 -11.64 6.25 -4.79
C ILE A 84 -11.80 7.76 -4.81
N LYS A 85 -10.73 8.50 -5.07
CA LYS A 85 -10.78 9.96 -5.19
C LYS A 85 -11.69 10.42 -6.31
N SER A 86 -11.66 9.71 -7.44
CA SER A 86 -12.45 10.07 -8.63
C SER A 86 -13.92 9.70 -8.51
N LEU A 87 -14.22 8.52 -7.96
CA LEU A 87 -15.58 8.03 -7.84
C LEU A 87 -16.30 8.52 -6.59
N GLY A 88 -15.58 8.63 -5.47
CA GLY A 88 -16.17 8.85 -4.17
C GLY A 88 -17.00 7.65 -3.71
N ALA A 89 -17.63 7.79 -2.55
CA ALA A 89 -18.46 6.73 -1.98
C ALA A 89 -19.66 6.39 -2.88
N SER A 90 -20.33 7.41 -3.41
CA SER A 90 -21.50 7.21 -4.27
C SER A 90 -21.15 6.57 -5.61
N GLY A 91 -20.01 6.94 -6.19
CA GLY A 91 -19.52 6.33 -7.44
C GLY A 91 -19.17 4.85 -7.24
N LEU A 92 -18.52 4.51 -6.13
CA LEU A 92 -18.20 3.13 -5.79
C LEU A 92 -19.48 2.32 -5.56
N GLU A 93 -20.47 2.90 -4.89
CA GLU A 93 -21.77 2.26 -4.68
C GLU A 93 -22.48 1.94 -6.00
N ARG A 94 -22.46 2.89 -6.95
CA ARG A 94 -23.01 2.66 -8.29
C ARG A 94 -22.26 1.57 -9.05
N LEU A 95 -20.92 1.57 -8.95
CA LEU A 95 -20.08 0.58 -9.61
C LEU A 95 -20.41 -0.84 -9.14
N LEU A 96 -20.74 -1.00 -7.86
CA LEU A 96 -21.04 -2.29 -7.26
C LEU A 96 -22.53 -2.64 -7.23
N ALA A 97 -23.41 -1.75 -7.70
CA ALA A 97 -24.84 -2.00 -7.71
C ALA A 97 -25.16 -3.26 -8.54
N GLY A 98 -25.91 -4.20 -7.92
CA GLY A 98 -26.28 -5.45 -8.55
C GLY A 98 -25.16 -6.50 -8.66
N THR A 99 -24.00 -6.24 -8.06
CA THR A 99 -22.86 -7.15 -8.06
C THR A 99 -22.43 -7.46 -6.62
N SER A 100 -21.38 -8.32 -6.48
CA SER A 100 -20.78 -8.58 -5.17
C SER A 100 -20.17 -7.30 -4.60
N ASN A 101 -20.39 -7.05 -3.32
CA ASN A 101 -19.72 -5.99 -2.57
C ASN A 101 -18.50 -6.47 -1.79
N ARG A 102 -18.07 -7.71 -2.02
CA ARG A 102 -16.89 -8.26 -1.37
C ARG A 102 -15.63 -7.64 -1.94
N ALA A 103 -14.69 -7.36 -1.05
CA ALA A 103 -13.41 -6.76 -1.40
C ALA A 103 -12.30 -7.28 -0.50
N ARG A 104 -11.06 -7.08 -0.93
CA ARG A 104 -9.87 -7.34 -0.11
C ARG A 104 -9.01 -6.09 -0.10
N MET A 105 -8.56 -5.70 1.08
CA MET A 105 -7.49 -4.72 1.20
C MET A 105 -6.17 -5.48 1.19
N VAL A 106 -5.29 -5.13 0.28
CA VAL A 106 -3.98 -5.76 0.14
C VAL A 106 -2.91 -4.75 0.49
N CYS A 107 -1.95 -5.14 1.29
CA CYS A 107 -0.80 -4.31 1.63
C CYS A 107 0.49 -5.07 1.33
N TYR A 108 1.38 -4.40 0.62
CA TYR A 108 2.72 -4.89 0.36
C TYR A 108 3.73 -4.04 1.11
N LEU A 109 4.70 -4.69 1.72
CA LEU A 109 5.94 -4.08 2.16
C LEU A 109 7.06 -4.53 1.25
N GLY A 110 7.96 -3.62 0.92
CA GLY A 110 9.10 -3.91 0.07
C GLY A 110 10.39 -3.27 0.55
N CYS A 111 11.49 -3.89 0.20
CA CYS A 111 12.83 -3.39 0.46
C CYS A 111 13.72 -3.71 -0.74
N TRP A 112 14.48 -2.74 -1.22
CA TRP A 112 15.44 -2.93 -2.30
C TRP A 112 16.79 -3.27 -1.69
N VAL A 113 17.24 -4.50 -1.89
CA VAL A 113 18.49 -5.00 -1.29
C VAL A 113 19.33 -5.67 -2.35
N HIS A 114 20.56 -5.20 -2.53
CA HIS A 114 21.52 -5.78 -3.49
C HIS A 114 20.94 -5.99 -4.90
N GLY A 115 20.19 -5.01 -5.39
CA GLY A 115 19.61 -5.07 -6.73
C GLY A 115 18.36 -5.93 -6.86
N GLU A 116 17.80 -6.39 -5.75
CA GLU A 116 16.62 -7.24 -5.73
C GLU A 116 15.52 -6.63 -4.86
N LEU A 117 14.27 -6.87 -5.24
CA LEU A 117 13.12 -6.53 -4.42
C LEU A 117 12.78 -7.68 -3.48
N TRP A 118 12.88 -7.41 -2.20
CA TRP A 118 12.34 -8.28 -1.16
C TRP A 118 10.98 -7.74 -0.77
N HIS A 119 9.97 -8.59 -0.71
CA HIS A 119 8.61 -8.13 -0.44
C HIS A 119 7.80 -9.11 0.39
N TRP A 120 6.80 -8.57 1.07
CA TRP A 120 5.84 -9.30 1.90
C TRP A 120 4.46 -8.76 1.59
N ARG A 121 3.46 -9.62 1.73
CA ARG A 121 2.08 -9.30 1.40
C ARG A 121 1.16 -9.72 2.55
N GLY A 122 0.25 -8.82 2.93
CA GLY A 122 -0.87 -9.10 3.81
C GLY A 122 -2.18 -8.73 3.14
N GLU A 123 -3.28 -9.36 3.55
CA GLU A 123 -4.59 -9.00 3.06
C GLU A 123 -5.67 -9.11 4.13
N LYS A 124 -6.72 -8.31 3.97
CA LYS A 124 -7.89 -8.30 4.83
C LYS A 124 -9.15 -8.31 3.98
N PHE A 125 -10.03 -9.26 4.27
CA PHE A 125 -11.33 -9.34 3.60
C PHE A 125 -12.29 -8.31 4.20
N MET A 126 -13.12 -7.69 3.34
CA MET A 126 -14.07 -6.66 3.73
C MET A 126 -15.24 -6.59 2.74
N ARG A 127 -16.22 -5.75 3.07
CA ARG A 127 -17.34 -5.45 2.19
C ARG A 127 -17.38 -3.95 1.89
N ALA A 128 -17.79 -3.60 0.69
CA ALA A 128 -17.84 -2.20 0.24
C ALA A 128 -18.71 -1.31 1.15
N ALA A 129 -19.70 -1.86 1.83
CA ALA A 129 -20.51 -1.12 2.79
C ALA A 129 -19.69 -0.48 3.93
N VAL A 130 -18.49 -0.98 4.20
CA VAL A 130 -17.58 -0.42 5.19
C VAL A 130 -17.05 0.95 4.77
N PHE A 131 -17.10 1.27 3.47
CA PHE A 131 -16.65 2.55 2.94
C PHE A 131 -17.70 3.66 2.99
N ARG A 132 -18.89 3.38 3.47
CA ARG A 132 -19.92 4.40 3.67
C ARG A 132 -19.55 5.26 4.88
N PRO A 133 -19.59 6.57 4.75
CA PRO A 133 -19.37 7.46 5.88
C PRO A 133 -20.40 7.29 6.97
#